data_59d869173b42a1a51c3d1b52c07f246d
#
_entry.id   59d869173b42a1a51c3d1b52c07f246d
#
_cell.length_a   1.000
_cell.length_b   1.000
_cell.length_c   1.000
_cell.angle_alpha   90.00
_cell.angle_beta   90.00
_cell.angle_gamma   90.00
#
_symmetry.space_group_name_H-M   'P 1'
#
loop_
_entity.id
_entity.type
_entity.pdbx_description
1 polymer ?
#
loop_
_entity_poly.entity_id
_entity_poly.type
_entity_poly.pdbx_seq_one_letter_code
_entity_poly.pdbx_strand_id
1 'polypeptide(L)'
;ASQTAAWKTGLGVLTEASDSGRTGKIHTVAAAVLLDGEGKLLDVTFDELEAAISADGSGAVSMPTDLRTKRQKGADYPLAEASSLKKGWTEQADAFASYLKGMTAEQIAHLETDEAGKAKDADLLSHCTIAVEQYRRAVEKACTNADVLGAAKGDRVGLGIEVKNASSDVTATDDKDVNAQLDVTIVALTADSDGRVTSAVGDMVEPALTVGSDGGVVAPDTVRSKLEQGDDYGMRGASSLGKEWYEHSQGFCSYLKGKTAAQLAHLPTDGSDADLAALCTIDVTDLEKAAEKALKHN
;
A
#
# COMPACT_ATOMS: atom_id res chain seq x y z
N ALA A 1 38.66 -6.21 5.12
CA ALA A 1 37.51 -6.74 4.40
C ALA A 1 36.38 -5.73 4.51
N SER A 2 36.01 -5.07 3.41
CA SER A 2 34.87 -4.16 3.32
C SER A 2 33.62 -4.98 3.63
N GLN A 3 32.96 -4.72 4.76
CA GLN A 3 31.63 -5.24 5.01
C GLN A 3 30.72 -4.65 3.92
N THR A 4 30.24 -5.49 3.01
CA THR A 4 29.17 -5.12 2.08
C THR A 4 27.98 -4.67 2.92
N ALA A 5 27.54 -3.43 2.76
CA ALA A 5 26.40 -2.90 3.49
C ALA A 5 25.16 -3.78 3.21
N ALA A 6 24.36 -4.04 4.26
CA ALA A 6 23.18 -4.89 4.16
C ALA A 6 22.10 -4.31 3.26
N TRP A 7 21.31 -5.16 2.63
CA TRP A 7 20.19 -4.75 1.80
C TRP A 7 19.03 -4.25 2.63
N LYS A 8 18.23 -3.37 2.04
CA LYS A 8 17.13 -2.69 2.72
C LYS A 8 15.82 -2.94 2.02
N THR A 9 14.78 -3.10 2.80
CA THR A 9 13.40 -3.25 2.35
C THR A 9 12.59 -2.03 2.75
N GLY A 10 11.80 -1.50 1.85
CA GLY A 10 10.99 -0.31 2.10
C GLY A 10 9.57 -0.39 1.58
N LEU A 11 8.69 0.32 2.24
CA LEU A 11 7.29 0.53 1.86
C LEU A 11 7.01 2.03 1.82
N GLY A 12 6.41 2.50 0.73
CA GLY A 12 5.90 3.86 0.58
C GLY A 12 4.41 3.83 0.29
N VAL A 13 3.63 4.57 1.05
CA VAL A 13 2.18 4.68 0.88
C VAL A 13 1.80 6.15 0.72
N LEU A 14 1.05 6.46 -0.32
CA LEU A 14 0.48 7.78 -0.59
C LEU A 14 -1.02 7.64 -0.70
N THR A 15 -1.78 8.38 0.10
CA THR A 15 -3.24 8.40 0.04
C THR A 15 -3.73 9.83 -0.11
N GLU A 16 -4.64 10.03 -1.06
CA GLU A 16 -5.33 11.28 -1.31
C GLU A 16 -6.84 11.05 -1.28
N ALA A 17 -7.57 12.02 -0.78
CA ALA A 17 -9.02 12.05 -0.81
C ALA A 17 -9.48 13.36 -1.42
N SER A 18 -10.55 13.30 -2.20
CA SER A 18 -11.16 14.48 -2.84
C SER A 18 -12.66 14.40 -2.80
N ASP A 19 -13.32 15.55 -2.96
CA ASP A 19 -14.77 15.63 -3.00
C ASP A 19 -15.25 16.55 -4.13
N SER A 20 -16.48 16.33 -4.56
CA SER A 20 -17.21 17.19 -5.49
C SER A 20 -18.71 16.98 -5.28
N GLY A 21 -19.36 17.89 -4.58
CA GLY A 21 -20.79 17.83 -4.28
C GLY A 21 -21.17 16.60 -3.46
N ARG A 22 -21.85 15.65 -4.08
CA ARG A 22 -22.29 14.37 -3.46
C ARG A 22 -21.42 13.18 -3.85
N THR A 23 -20.25 13.44 -4.36
CA THR A 23 -19.28 12.39 -4.73
C THR A 23 -17.95 12.65 -4.07
N GLY A 24 -17.18 11.59 -3.86
CA GLY A 24 -15.82 11.66 -3.37
C GLY A 24 -14.99 10.50 -3.89
N LYS A 25 -13.68 10.67 -3.83
CA LYS A 25 -12.71 9.66 -4.26
C LYS A 25 -11.65 9.45 -3.20
N ILE A 26 -11.28 8.20 -3.02
CA ILE A 26 -10.12 7.78 -2.25
C ILE A 26 -9.14 7.14 -3.21
N HIS A 27 -7.89 7.55 -3.14
CA HIS A 27 -6.84 7.11 -4.03
C HIS A 27 -5.60 6.76 -3.20
N THR A 28 -5.20 5.51 -3.24
CA THR A 28 -4.01 5.01 -2.52
C THR A 28 -3.05 4.35 -3.49
N VAL A 29 -1.80 4.79 -3.45
CA VAL A 29 -0.68 4.17 -4.17
C VAL A 29 0.30 3.62 -3.14
N ALA A 30 0.75 2.38 -3.33
CA ALA A 30 1.75 1.76 -2.49
C ALA A 30 2.89 1.19 -3.34
N ALA A 31 4.11 1.30 -2.86
CA ALA A 31 5.31 0.75 -3.49
C ALA A 31 6.14 -0.04 -2.49
N ALA A 32 6.63 -1.20 -2.91
CA ALA A 32 7.58 -2.04 -2.20
C ALA A 32 8.92 -2.03 -2.93
N VAL A 33 10.01 -1.83 -2.21
CA VAL A 33 11.35 -1.74 -2.78
C VAL A 33 12.34 -2.62 -2.05
N LEU A 34 13.34 -3.10 -2.79
CA LEU A 34 14.55 -3.71 -2.28
C LEU A 34 15.75 -2.91 -2.77
N LEU A 35 16.56 -2.41 -1.85
CA LEU A 35 17.76 -1.64 -2.14
C LEU A 35 19.01 -2.45 -1.79
N ASP A 36 20.07 -2.27 -2.57
CA ASP A 36 21.40 -2.77 -2.19
C ASP A 36 22.04 -1.89 -1.11
N GLY A 37 23.24 -2.26 -0.69
CA GLY A 37 24.00 -1.54 0.32
C GLY A 37 24.44 -0.14 -0.08
N GLU A 38 24.38 0.19 -1.36
CA GLU A 38 24.69 1.52 -1.90
C GLU A 38 23.43 2.37 -2.13
N GLY A 39 22.23 1.83 -1.82
CA GLY A 39 20.95 2.51 -2.00
C GLY A 39 20.39 2.44 -3.42
N LYS A 40 20.92 1.56 -4.25
CA LYS A 40 20.39 1.34 -5.60
C LYS A 40 19.21 0.37 -5.57
N LEU A 41 18.19 0.69 -6.34
CA LEU A 41 16.99 -0.11 -6.47
C LEU A 41 17.29 -1.42 -7.19
N LEU A 42 17.14 -2.54 -6.49
CA LEU A 42 17.33 -3.89 -7.03
C LEU A 42 16.04 -4.48 -7.55
N ASP A 43 14.96 -4.28 -6.83
CA ASP A 43 13.64 -4.77 -7.19
C ASP A 43 12.57 -3.81 -6.68
N VAL A 44 11.45 -3.73 -7.38
CA VAL A 44 10.36 -2.82 -7.06
C VAL A 44 9.04 -3.32 -7.66
N THR A 45 7.98 -3.12 -6.93
CA THR A 45 6.61 -3.27 -7.44
C THR A 45 5.73 -2.21 -6.78
N PHE A 46 4.66 -1.82 -7.47
CA PHE A 46 3.68 -0.90 -6.92
C PHE A 46 2.27 -1.27 -7.39
N ASP A 47 1.29 -0.75 -6.70
CA ASP A 47 -0.12 -0.98 -6.96
C ASP A 47 -0.93 0.24 -6.56
N GLU A 48 -2.17 0.28 -6.99
CA GLU A 48 -3.03 1.44 -6.82
C GLU A 48 -4.48 1.02 -6.57
N LEU A 49 -5.09 1.65 -5.57
CA LEU A 49 -6.52 1.57 -5.28
C LEU A 49 -7.17 2.89 -5.67
N GLU A 50 -8.20 2.82 -6.49
CA GLU A 50 -9.12 3.92 -6.74
C GLU A 50 -10.52 3.52 -6.25
N ALA A 51 -11.11 4.32 -5.38
CA ALA A 51 -12.44 4.08 -4.86
C ALA A 51 -13.30 5.34 -4.98
N ALA A 52 -14.48 5.19 -5.55
CA ALA A 52 -15.47 6.26 -5.65
C ALA A 52 -16.59 6.03 -4.64
N ILE A 53 -16.93 7.08 -3.90
CA ILE A 53 -18.02 7.09 -2.92
C ILE A 53 -19.02 8.14 -3.37
N SER A 54 -20.30 7.85 -3.28
CA SER A 54 -21.38 8.80 -3.61
C SER A 54 -22.48 8.78 -2.57
N ALA A 55 -23.28 9.83 -2.56
CA ALA A 55 -24.49 9.90 -1.74
C ALA A 55 -25.63 10.51 -2.55
N ASP A 56 -26.85 10.25 -2.13
CA ASP A 56 -28.03 10.92 -2.68
C ASP A 56 -28.49 12.09 -1.78
N GLY A 57 -29.51 12.82 -2.21
CA GLY A 57 -30.04 13.98 -1.48
C GLY A 57 -30.72 13.64 -0.14
N SER A 58 -30.94 12.38 0.17
CA SER A 58 -31.44 11.91 1.46
C SER A 58 -30.32 11.45 2.43
N GLY A 59 -29.06 11.63 2.05
CA GLY A 59 -27.92 11.21 2.85
C GLY A 59 -27.59 9.73 2.77
N ALA A 60 -28.23 8.97 1.87
CA ALA A 60 -27.90 7.56 1.64
C ALA A 60 -26.58 7.44 0.90
N VAL A 61 -25.65 6.66 1.48
CA VAL A 61 -24.27 6.52 1.02
C VAL A 61 -24.11 5.24 0.19
N SER A 62 -23.46 5.36 -0.96
CA SER A 62 -23.07 4.24 -1.80
C SER A 62 -21.56 4.06 -1.73
N MET A 63 -21.13 2.99 -1.04
CA MET A 63 -19.73 2.56 -0.98
C MET A 63 -19.38 1.69 -2.19
N PRO A 64 -18.11 1.68 -2.63
CA PRO A 64 -17.69 0.80 -3.71
C PRO A 64 -17.84 -0.67 -3.32
N THR A 65 -18.31 -1.49 -4.24
CA THR A 65 -18.44 -2.95 -4.05
C THR A 65 -17.22 -3.71 -4.58
N ASP A 66 -16.56 -3.19 -5.60
CA ASP A 66 -15.29 -3.72 -6.11
C ASP A 66 -14.13 -2.99 -5.43
N LEU A 67 -13.52 -3.66 -4.47
CA LEU A 67 -12.41 -3.13 -3.66
C LEU A 67 -11.04 -3.65 -4.14
N ARG A 68 -10.99 -4.23 -5.35
CA ARG A 68 -9.73 -4.69 -5.94
C ARG A 68 -8.86 -3.52 -6.36
N THR A 69 -7.55 -3.69 -6.20
CA THR A 69 -6.55 -2.75 -6.76
C THR A 69 -6.46 -2.89 -8.29
N LYS A 70 -5.79 -1.98 -8.96
CA LYS A 70 -5.58 -2.05 -10.42
C LYS A 70 -4.87 -3.34 -10.82
N ARG A 71 -3.85 -3.76 -10.07
CA ARG A 71 -3.13 -5.02 -10.34
C ARG A 71 -4.04 -6.22 -10.17
N GLN A 72 -4.88 -6.24 -9.14
CA GLN A 72 -5.84 -7.31 -8.89
C GLN A 72 -6.93 -7.37 -9.97
N LYS A 73 -7.36 -6.24 -10.49
CA LYS A 73 -8.30 -6.16 -11.62
C LYS A 73 -7.71 -6.71 -12.91
N GLY A 74 -6.42 -6.53 -13.12
CA GLY A 74 -5.75 -6.98 -14.34
C GLY A 74 -6.48 -6.48 -15.59
N ALA A 75 -6.91 -7.40 -16.47
CA ALA A 75 -7.62 -7.06 -17.70
C ALA A 75 -9.02 -6.44 -17.45
N ASP A 76 -9.61 -6.63 -16.28
CA ASP A 76 -10.90 -5.98 -15.93
C ASP A 76 -10.75 -4.47 -15.75
N TYR A 77 -9.54 -3.96 -15.57
CA TYR A 77 -9.27 -2.53 -15.66
C TYR A 77 -9.08 -2.13 -17.12
N PRO A 78 -10.01 -1.36 -17.72
CA PRO A 78 -10.14 -1.26 -19.19
C PRO A 78 -9.15 -0.26 -19.79
N LEU A 79 -7.86 -0.44 -19.58
CA LEU A 79 -6.82 0.44 -20.12
C LEU A 79 -6.32 0.03 -21.50
N ALA A 80 -6.19 -1.28 -21.77
CA ALA A 80 -5.56 -1.77 -23.00
C ALA A 80 -6.26 -1.27 -24.26
N GLU A 81 -7.57 -1.17 -24.27
CA GLU A 81 -8.34 -0.67 -25.42
C GLU A 81 -8.16 0.83 -25.63
N ALA A 82 -8.07 1.60 -24.55
CA ALA A 82 -7.90 3.05 -24.59
C ALA A 82 -6.46 3.48 -24.79
N SER A 83 -5.49 2.63 -24.45
CA SER A 83 -4.07 2.93 -24.57
C SER A 83 -3.59 2.92 -26.03
N SER A 84 -2.76 3.91 -26.40
CA SER A 84 -2.06 3.94 -27.70
C SER A 84 -1.12 2.74 -27.87
N LEU A 85 -0.57 2.20 -26.79
CA LEU A 85 0.30 1.02 -26.79
C LEU A 85 -0.46 -0.30 -26.85
N LYS A 86 -1.78 -0.28 -26.69
CA LYS A 86 -2.63 -1.48 -26.55
C LYS A 86 -2.19 -2.42 -25.44
N LYS A 87 -1.63 -1.86 -24.37
CA LYS A 87 -1.18 -2.58 -23.17
C LYS A 87 -2.02 -2.21 -21.96
N GLY A 88 -2.28 -3.20 -21.11
CA GLY A 88 -2.98 -3.02 -19.85
C GLY A 88 -2.16 -2.27 -18.81
N TRP A 89 -2.80 -1.93 -17.68
CA TRP A 89 -2.15 -1.21 -16.60
C TRP A 89 -0.94 -1.97 -16.04
N THR A 90 -1.10 -3.27 -15.77
CA THR A 90 -0.04 -4.11 -15.18
C THR A 90 1.22 -4.12 -16.05
N GLU A 91 1.07 -4.29 -17.36
CA GLU A 91 2.21 -4.28 -18.28
C GLU A 91 2.93 -2.93 -18.28
N GLN A 92 2.19 -1.83 -18.29
CA GLN A 92 2.77 -0.49 -18.29
C GLN A 92 3.40 -0.15 -16.93
N ALA A 93 2.76 -0.54 -15.84
CA ALA A 93 3.32 -0.39 -14.49
C ALA A 93 4.63 -1.17 -14.32
N ASP A 94 4.67 -2.41 -14.79
CA ASP A 94 5.88 -3.24 -14.72
C ASP A 94 7.01 -2.70 -15.62
N ALA A 95 6.68 -2.08 -16.75
CA ALA A 95 7.65 -1.38 -17.59
C ALA A 95 8.28 -0.19 -16.86
N PHE A 96 7.47 0.60 -16.15
CA PHE A 96 7.98 1.69 -15.32
C PHE A 96 8.82 1.17 -14.14
N ALA A 97 8.38 0.12 -13.46
CA ALA A 97 9.15 -0.52 -12.40
C ALA A 97 10.53 -0.97 -12.90
N SER A 98 10.58 -1.64 -14.05
CA SER A 98 11.85 -2.08 -14.67
C SER A 98 12.78 -0.92 -15.02
N TYR A 99 12.22 0.19 -15.49
CA TYR A 99 12.98 1.40 -15.82
C TYR A 99 13.67 1.99 -14.59
N LEU A 100 13.05 1.88 -13.40
CA LEU A 100 13.60 2.43 -12.16
C LEU A 100 14.75 1.60 -11.58
N LYS A 101 14.89 0.34 -11.94
CA LYS A 101 15.95 -0.55 -11.41
C LYS A 101 17.33 0.00 -11.68
N GLY A 102 18.19 -0.02 -10.66
CA GLY A 102 19.54 0.52 -10.69
C GLY A 102 19.65 1.99 -10.28
N MET A 103 18.53 2.68 -10.12
CA MET A 103 18.50 4.08 -9.68
C MET A 103 18.57 4.18 -8.15
N THR A 104 19.11 5.30 -7.68
CA THR A 104 19.03 5.72 -6.28
C THR A 104 17.76 6.53 -6.05
N ALA A 105 17.37 6.74 -4.78
CA ALA A 105 16.24 7.60 -4.41
C ALA A 105 16.37 9.01 -5.00
N GLU A 106 17.59 9.57 -5.01
CA GLU A 106 17.86 10.88 -5.58
C GLU A 106 17.59 10.91 -7.10
N GLN A 107 18.05 9.91 -7.82
CA GLN A 107 17.79 9.79 -9.26
C GLN A 107 16.30 9.65 -9.57
N ILE A 108 15.57 8.87 -8.77
CA ILE A 108 14.12 8.69 -8.89
C ILE A 108 13.40 10.02 -8.61
N ALA A 109 13.84 10.77 -7.60
CA ALA A 109 13.28 12.08 -7.26
C ALA A 109 13.40 13.10 -8.39
N HIS A 110 14.45 13.00 -9.21
CA HIS A 110 14.73 13.91 -10.31
C HIS A 110 14.17 13.45 -11.68
N LEU A 111 13.44 12.35 -11.72
CA LEU A 111 12.76 11.95 -12.95
C LEU A 111 11.71 12.98 -13.35
N GLU A 112 11.80 13.44 -14.61
CA GLU A 112 10.89 14.45 -15.12
C GLU A 112 9.58 13.85 -15.62
N THR A 113 8.48 14.49 -15.24
CA THR A 113 7.14 14.22 -15.76
C THR A 113 6.54 15.48 -16.39
N ASP A 114 5.58 15.31 -17.29
CA ASP A 114 4.84 16.41 -17.87
C ASP A 114 3.70 16.88 -16.93
N GLU A 115 2.91 17.86 -17.36
CA GLU A 115 1.77 18.39 -16.57
C GLU A 115 0.69 17.35 -16.29
N ALA A 116 0.60 16.30 -17.10
CA ALA A 116 -0.31 15.17 -16.89
C ALA A 116 0.30 14.06 -16.02
N GLY A 117 1.52 14.24 -15.52
CA GLY A 117 2.25 13.23 -14.73
C GLY A 117 2.84 12.10 -15.56
N LYS A 118 2.89 12.22 -16.87
CA LYS A 118 3.49 11.21 -17.76
C LYS A 118 5.00 11.42 -17.86
N ALA A 119 5.72 10.32 -18.06
CA ALA A 119 7.17 10.38 -18.28
C ALA A 119 7.53 11.21 -19.51
N LYS A 120 8.65 11.92 -19.44
CA LYS A 120 9.24 12.64 -20.59
C LYS A 120 10.26 11.82 -21.36
N ASP A 121 10.84 10.80 -20.75
CA ASP A 121 11.82 9.93 -21.39
C ASP A 121 11.21 9.15 -22.56
N ALA A 122 11.82 9.24 -23.73
CA ALA A 122 11.29 8.63 -24.97
C ALA A 122 11.33 7.10 -24.94
N ASP A 123 12.35 6.50 -24.34
CA ASP A 123 12.46 5.05 -24.24
C ASP A 123 11.37 4.51 -23.32
N LEU A 124 11.15 5.16 -22.18
CA LEU A 124 10.07 4.77 -21.25
C LEU A 124 8.69 4.95 -21.90
N LEU A 125 8.45 6.05 -22.61
CA LEU A 125 7.17 6.31 -23.30
C LEU A 125 6.82 5.25 -24.34
N SER A 126 7.80 4.58 -24.92
CA SER A 126 7.55 3.47 -25.85
C SER A 126 6.95 2.22 -25.17
N HIS A 127 7.00 2.15 -23.85
CA HIS A 127 6.51 1.02 -23.06
C HIS A 127 5.46 1.40 -22.01
N CYS A 128 5.37 2.69 -21.65
CA CYS A 128 4.51 3.19 -20.60
C CYS A 128 4.04 4.61 -20.93
N THR A 129 2.74 4.78 -21.13
CA THR A 129 2.11 6.09 -21.40
C THR A 129 1.14 6.52 -20.30
N ILE A 130 0.99 5.73 -19.23
CA ILE A 130 0.20 6.13 -18.07
C ILE A 130 0.90 7.24 -17.29
N ALA A 131 0.14 7.99 -16.51
CA ALA A 131 0.70 8.95 -15.56
C ALA A 131 1.49 8.19 -14.49
N VAL A 132 2.77 8.52 -14.32
CA VAL A 132 3.69 7.79 -13.42
C VAL A 132 4.12 8.59 -12.20
N GLU A 133 3.71 9.86 -12.10
CA GLU A 133 4.18 10.76 -11.03
C GLU A 133 3.87 10.24 -9.63
N GLN A 134 2.67 9.71 -9.41
CA GLN A 134 2.30 9.16 -8.10
C GLN A 134 3.09 7.89 -7.78
N TYR A 135 3.34 7.04 -8.77
CA TYR A 135 4.16 5.84 -8.60
C TYR A 135 5.61 6.18 -8.31
N ARG A 136 6.17 7.16 -9.04
CA ARG A 136 7.50 7.72 -8.77
C ARG A 136 7.62 8.19 -7.33
N ARG A 137 6.67 8.97 -6.86
CA ARG A 137 6.64 9.50 -5.47
C ARG A 137 6.53 8.39 -4.43
N ALA A 138 5.70 7.37 -4.68
CA ALA A 138 5.56 6.23 -3.79
C ALA A 138 6.85 5.41 -3.71
N VAL A 139 7.52 5.17 -4.85
CA VAL A 139 8.81 4.47 -4.91
C VAL A 139 9.90 5.28 -4.21
N GLU A 140 9.98 6.57 -4.44
CA GLU A 140 10.92 7.47 -3.73
C GLU A 140 10.73 7.37 -2.22
N LYS A 141 9.48 7.45 -1.76
CA LYS A 141 9.11 7.34 -0.34
C LYS A 141 9.51 5.98 0.23
N ALA A 142 9.26 4.89 -0.50
CA ALA A 142 9.68 3.55 -0.11
C ALA A 142 11.19 3.46 0.06
N CYS A 143 11.95 4.03 -0.87
CA CYS A 143 13.42 4.09 -0.78
C CYS A 143 13.89 4.87 0.45
N THR A 144 13.25 5.99 0.74
CA THR A 144 13.58 6.82 1.93
C THR A 144 13.26 6.09 3.24
N ASN A 145 12.18 5.32 3.26
CA ASN A 145 11.73 4.55 4.44
C ASN A 145 12.46 3.20 4.60
N ALA A 146 13.25 2.79 3.61
CA ALA A 146 13.86 1.47 3.60
C ALA A 146 14.84 1.25 4.76
N ASP A 147 14.78 0.06 5.35
CA ASP A 147 15.62 -0.33 6.47
C ASP A 147 16.13 -1.77 6.32
N VAL A 148 17.17 -2.10 7.10
CA VAL A 148 17.77 -3.44 7.14
C VAL A 148 16.87 -4.36 7.98
N LEU A 149 16.11 -5.22 7.31
CA LEU A 149 15.10 -6.07 7.95
C LEU A 149 15.34 -7.57 7.75
N GLY A 150 16.38 -7.96 7.02
CA GLY A 150 16.72 -9.35 6.80
C GLY A 150 16.77 -9.79 5.33
N ALA A 151 16.48 -8.89 4.39
CA ALA A 151 16.60 -9.21 2.97
C ALA A 151 18.06 -9.55 2.59
N ALA A 152 18.22 -10.51 1.69
CA ALA A 152 19.50 -11.02 1.26
C ALA A 152 19.59 -11.11 -0.27
N LYS A 153 20.80 -11.35 -0.77
CA LYS A 153 21.05 -11.47 -2.21
C LYS A 153 20.20 -12.59 -2.82
N GLY A 154 19.51 -12.25 -3.90
CA GLY A 154 18.62 -13.17 -4.61
C GLY A 154 17.17 -13.07 -4.20
N ASP A 155 16.85 -12.33 -3.13
CA ASP A 155 15.47 -12.09 -2.72
C ASP A 155 14.73 -11.19 -3.71
N ARG A 156 13.40 -11.32 -3.70
CA ARG A 156 12.49 -10.53 -4.53
C ARG A 156 11.45 -9.89 -3.66
N VAL A 157 10.98 -8.70 -4.07
CA VAL A 157 9.90 -8.00 -3.38
C VAL A 157 8.54 -8.50 -3.81
N GLY A 158 7.59 -8.43 -2.88
CA GLY A 158 6.17 -8.56 -3.13
C GLY A 158 5.40 -7.48 -2.40
N LEU A 159 4.24 -7.14 -2.93
CA LEU A 159 3.33 -6.14 -2.36
C LEU A 159 1.92 -6.73 -2.32
N GLY A 160 1.27 -6.63 -1.17
CA GLY A 160 -0.11 -7.05 -1.00
C GLY A 160 -0.94 -5.96 -0.35
N ILE A 161 -2.15 -5.77 -0.87
CA ILE A 161 -3.11 -4.78 -0.37
C ILE A 161 -4.43 -5.48 -0.10
N GLU A 162 -4.92 -5.36 1.14
CA GLU A 162 -6.25 -5.79 1.56
C GLU A 162 -7.11 -4.58 1.84
N VAL A 163 -8.30 -4.53 1.25
CA VAL A 163 -9.21 -3.40 1.38
C VAL A 163 -10.56 -3.89 1.88
N LYS A 164 -11.12 -3.20 2.88
CA LYS A 164 -12.48 -3.46 3.34
C LYS A 164 -13.24 -2.18 3.61
N ASN A 165 -14.57 -2.26 3.46
CA ASN A 165 -15.47 -1.20 3.87
C ASN A 165 -15.54 -1.14 5.39
N ALA A 166 -15.27 0.04 5.96
CA ALA A 166 -15.35 0.35 7.38
C ALA A 166 -16.25 1.57 7.64
N SER A 167 -17.21 1.80 6.76
CA SER A 167 -18.17 2.91 6.89
C SER A 167 -18.97 2.79 8.19
N SER A 168 -19.17 3.91 8.89
CA SER A 168 -19.85 3.95 10.19
C SER A 168 -21.35 3.65 10.11
N ASP A 169 -21.95 3.94 8.97
CA ASP A 169 -23.38 3.74 8.69
C ASP A 169 -23.62 3.73 7.18
N VAL A 170 -24.87 3.53 6.77
CA VAL A 170 -25.31 3.56 5.36
C VAL A 170 -26.07 4.84 4.99
N THR A 171 -26.56 5.59 5.97
CA THR A 171 -27.33 6.82 5.74
C THR A 171 -27.01 7.86 6.80
N ALA A 172 -26.66 9.07 6.34
CA ALA A 172 -26.49 10.23 7.21
C ALA A 172 -27.87 10.80 7.61
N THR A 173 -27.94 11.31 8.84
CA THR A 173 -29.13 11.95 9.40
C THR A 173 -28.79 13.38 9.86
N ASP A 174 -29.80 14.17 10.21
CA ASP A 174 -29.57 15.52 10.73
C ASP A 174 -28.76 15.54 12.02
N ASP A 175 -28.79 14.43 12.78
CA ASP A 175 -28.08 14.29 14.05
C ASP A 175 -26.70 13.62 13.90
N LYS A 176 -26.44 12.96 12.77
CA LYS A 176 -25.23 12.14 12.60
C LYS A 176 -24.79 12.02 11.15
N ASP A 177 -23.59 12.50 10.87
CA ASP A 177 -22.91 12.28 9.60
C ASP A 177 -22.44 10.82 9.48
N VAL A 178 -22.27 10.36 8.25
CA VAL A 178 -21.61 9.08 7.96
C VAL A 178 -20.13 9.33 7.77
N ASN A 179 -19.31 8.53 8.48
CA ASN A 179 -17.89 8.40 8.23
C ASN A 179 -17.70 7.28 7.20
N ALA A 180 -17.63 7.66 5.92
CA ALA A 180 -17.49 6.74 4.80
C ALA A 180 -16.01 6.34 4.66
N GLN A 181 -15.62 5.30 5.38
CA GLN A 181 -14.22 4.88 5.55
C GLN A 181 -13.93 3.58 4.80
N LEU A 182 -12.71 3.51 4.25
CA LEU A 182 -12.09 2.28 3.82
C LEU A 182 -10.90 1.97 4.74
N ASP A 183 -10.75 0.71 5.11
CA ASP A 183 -9.53 0.21 5.74
C ASP A 183 -8.64 -0.39 4.66
N VAL A 184 -7.46 0.18 4.46
CA VAL A 184 -6.48 -0.26 3.46
C VAL A 184 -5.24 -0.74 4.20
N THR A 185 -5.01 -2.05 4.19
CA THR A 185 -3.87 -2.69 4.85
C THR A 185 -2.87 -3.16 3.81
N ILE A 186 -1.60 -2.84 4.01
CA ILE A 186 -0.56 -2.98 3.00
C ILE A 186 0.65 -3.68 3.61
N VAL A 187 1.15 -4.72 2.93
CA VAL A 187 2.39 -5.40 3.29
C VAL A 187 3.34 -5.41 2.11
N ALA A 188 4.54 -4.89 2.34
CA ALA A 188 5.71 -5.10 1.50
C ALA A 188 6.58 -6.18 2.14
N LEU A 189 7.03 -7.16 1.38
CA LEU A 189 7.93 -8.17 1.89
C LEU A 189 8.97 -8.56 0.85
N THR A 190 10.01 -9.24 1.30
CA THR A 190 10.93 -9.96 0.44
C THR A 190 10.83 -11.45 0.73
N ALA A 191 11.06 -12.25 -0.29
CA ALA A 191 11.12 -13.70 -0.16
C ALA A 191 12.34 -14.24 -0.90
N ASP A 192 12.87 -15.35 -0.39
CA ASP A 192 13.96 -16.08 -1.02
C ASP A 192 13.46 -17.02 -2.13
N SER A 193 14.39 -17.73 -2.77
CA SER A 193 14.08 -18.66 -3.85
C SER A 193 13.23 -19.87 -3.43
N ASP A 194 13.16 -20.16 -2.12
CA ASP A 194 12.32 -21.21 -1.57
C ASP A 194 10.92 -20.72 -1.18
N GLY A 195 10.62 -19.44 -1.45
CA GLY A 195 9.34 -18.81 -1.14
C GLY A 195 9.14 -18.51 0.35
N ARG A 196 10.23 -18.36 1.09
CA ARG A 196 10.21 -17.99 2.52
C ARG A 196 10.37 -16.48 2.69
N VAL A 197 9.57 -15.90 3.54
CA VAL A 197 9.67 -14.48 3.90
C VAL A 197 11.03 -14.22 4.56
N THR A 198 11.76 -13.23 4.07
CA THR A 198 13.05 -12.80 4.63
C THR A 198 12.97 -11.44 5.31
N SER A 199 12.06 -10.58 4.91
CA SER A 199 11.77 -9.30 5.54
C SER A 199 10.32 -8.89 5.26
N ALA A 200 9.76 -8.04 6.09
CA ALA A 200 8.42 -7.48 5.86
C ALA A 200 8.24 -6.12 6.53
N VAL A 201 7.39 -5.29 5.94
CA VAL A 201 6.91 -4.01 6.48
C VAL A 201 5.39 -3.99 6.28
N GLY A 202 4.64 -3.72 7.35
CA GLY A 202 3.19 -3.60 7.30
C GLY A 202 2.72 -2.20 7.67
N ASP A 203 1.80 -1.66 6.91
CA ASP A 203 1.17 -0.37 7.15
C ASP A 203 -0.35 -0.47 6.99
N MET A 204 -1.05 0.55 7.45
CA MET A 204 -2.49 0.67 7.29
C MET A 204 -2.85 2.13 7.15
N VAL A 205 -3.79 2.42 6.27
CA VAL A 205 -4.38 3.74 6.12
C VAL A 205 -5.90 3.62 6.18
N GLU A 206 -6.55 4.58 6.83
CA GLU A 206 -7.99 4.59 7.09
C GLU A 206 -8.62 5.86 6.51
N PRO A 207 -8.57 6.06 5.17
CA PRO A 207 -9.15 7.25 4.57
C PRO A 207 -10.67 7.25 4.74
N ALA A 208 -11.21 8.41 5.13
CA ALA A 208 -12.64 8.56 5.36
C ALA A 208 -13.14 9.87 4.77
N LEU A 209 -14.30 9.79 4.14
CA LEU A 209 -15.06 10.95 3.69
C LEU A 209 -16.24 11.16 4.65
N THR A 210 -16.53 12.41 4.99
CA THR A 210 -17.71 12.74 5.81
C THR A 210 -18.90 13.04 4.91
N VAL A 211 -20.02 12.37 5.14
CA VAL A 211 -21.26 12.56 4.37
C VAL A 211 -22.36 13.12 5.29
N GLY A 212 -22.90 14.29 4.94
CA GLY A 212 -23.97 14.93 5.68
C GLY A 212 -25.38 14.47 5.26
N SER A 213 -26.40 14.92 5.99
CA SER A 213 -27.80 14.51 5.77
C SER A 213 -28.35 14.93 4.40
N ASP A 214 -27.78 15.93 3.76
CA ASP A 214 -28.11 16.38 2.39
C ASP A 214 -27.34 15.61 1.30
N GLY A 215 -26.49 14.65 1.71
CA GLY A 215 -25.61 13.91 0.83
C GLY A 215 -24.31 14.64 0.46
N GLY A 216 -24.06 15.82 1.01
CA GLY A 216 -22.81 16.54 0.79
C GLY A 216 -21.61 15.75 1.30
N VAL A 217 -20.59 15.60 0.46
CA VAL A 217 -19.37 14.84 0.76
C VAL A 217 -18.23 15.80 1.03
N VAL A 218 -17.52 15.59 2.13
CA VAL A 218 -16.33 16.37 2.51
C VAL A 218 -15.15 15.44 2.71
N ALA A 219 -14.08 15.69 1.97
CA ALA A 219 -12.82 14.98 2.08
C ALA A 219 -11.89 15.67 3.10
N PRO A 220 -11.04 14.90 3.84
CA PRO A 220 -9.98 15.48 4.65
C PRO A 220 -8.89 16.08 3.75
N ASP A 221 -8.21 17.11 4.26
CA ASP A 221 -7.10 17.77 3.54
C ASP A 221 -5.88 16.84 3.39
N THR A 222 -5.63 16.04 4.41
CA THR A 222 -4.50 15.10 4.45
C THR A 222 -4.94 13.76 5.03
N VAL A 223 -4.34 12.69 4.52
CA VAL A 223 -4.54 11.33 5.03
C VAL A 223 -3.17 10.72 5.32
N ARG A 224 -2.92 10.38 6.57
CA ARG A 224 -1.67 9.76 7.03
C ARG A 224 -1.89 8.28 7.33
N SER A 225 -0.95 7.45 6.92
CA SER A 225 -0.95 6.03 7.32
C SER A 225 -0.58 5.89 8.81
N LYS A 226 -0.84 4.72 9.37
CA LYS A 226 -0.50 4.45 10.78
C LYS A 226 1.00 4.49 11.04
N LEU A 227 1.84 4.06 10.09
CA LEU A 227 3.30 4.22 10.21
C LEU A 227 3.71 5.70 10.20
N GLU A 228 3.09 6.51 9.35
CA GLU A 228 3.36 7.97 9.32
C GLU A 228 2.91 8.66 10.61
N GLN A 229 1.83 8.21 11.20
CA GLN A 229 1.34 8.74 12.48
C GLN A 229 2.29 8.38 13.63
N GLY A 230 2.93 7.21 13.59
CA GLY A 230 3.86 6.77 14.63
C GLY A 230 3.23 6.87 16.02
N ASP A 231 3.87 7.58 16.93
CA ASP A 231 3.38 7.80 18.30
C ASP A 231 2.10 8.68 18.36
N ASP A 232 1.83 9.48 17.35
CA ASP A 232 0.62 10.32 17.27
C ASP A 232 -0.66 9.48 17.13
N TYR A 233 -0.55 8.22 16.69
CA TYR A 233 -1.71 7.32 16.66
C TYR A 233 -2.31 7.10 18.05
N GLY A 234 -1.47 7.06 19.08
CA GLY A 234 -1.90 7.19 20.48
C GLY A 234 -2.51 5.95 21.10
N MET A 235 -2.12 4.73 20.67
CA MET A 235 -2.67 3.51 21.25
C MET A 235 -1.84 2.92 22.41
N ARG A 236 -0.65 3.46 22.69
CA ARG A 236 0.29 2.92 23.68
C ARG A 236 -0.35 2.70 25.05
N GLY A 237 -1.15 3.67 25.51
CA GLY A 237 -1.84 3.60 26.78
C GLY A 237 -2.96 2.55 26.86
N ALA A 238 -3.54 2.18 25.74
CA ALA A 238 -4.58 1.15 25.63
C ALA A 238 -4.02 -0.24 25.32
N SER A 239 -2.77 -0.31 24.86
CA SER A 239 -2.11 -1.57 24.51
C SER A 239 -1.67 -2.32 25.76
N SER A 240 -2.01 -3.60 25.86
CA SER A 240 -1.55 -4.48 26.96
C SER A 240 -0.03 -4.67 26.96
N LEU A 241 0.63 -4.51 25.80
CA LEU A 241 2.07 -4.57 25.66
C LEU A 241 2.75 -3.20 25.82
N GLY A 242 1.99 -2.11 26.00
CA GLY A 242 2.51 -0.75 26.08
C GLY A 242 3.15 -0.29 24.77
N LYS A 243 2.66 -0.76 23.64
CA LYS A 243 3.21 -0.49 22.30
C LYS A 243 2.25 0.34 21.46
N GLU A 244 2.82 1.12 20.55
CA GLU A 244 2.10 1.77 19.47
C GLU A 244 1.79 0.80 18.33
N TRP A 245 0.89 1.20 17.44
CA TRP A 245 0.49 0.38 16.31
C TRP A 245 1.69 -0.05 15.45
N TYR A 246 2.61 0.86 15.15
CA TYR A 246 3.79 0.54 14.35
C TYR A 246 4.70 -0.51 15.01
N GLU A 247 4.79 -0.51 16.33
CA GLU A 247 5.57 -1.51 17.06
C GLU A 247 4.88 -2.90 17.03
N HIS A 248 3.55 -2.93 17.08
CA HIS A 248 2.79 -4.16 16.88
C HIS A 248 2.97 -4.69 15.45
N SER A 249 2.91 -3.82 14.45
CA SER A 249 3.13 -4.19 13.06
C SER A 249 4.55 -4.73 12.83
N GLN A 250 5.57 -4.10 13.41
CA GLN A 250 6.94 -4.61 13.37
C GLN A 250 7.06 -5.99 14.01
N GLY A 251 6.38 -6.21 15.13
CA GLY A 251 6.33 -7.51 15.80
C GLY A 251 5.72 -8.58 14.91
N PHE A 252 4.58 -8.28 14.29
CA PHE A 252 3.94 -9.18 13.33
C PHE A 252 4.86 -9.48 12.14
N CYS A 253 5.46 -8.46 11.54
CA CYS A 253 6.35 -8.62 10.39
C CYS A 253 7.59 -9.44 10.72
N SER A 254 8.16 -9.26 11.90
CA SER A 254 9.29 -10.08 12.35
C SER A 254 8.88 -11.55 12.57
N TYR A 255 7.66 -11.79 13.01
CA TYR A 255 7.09 -13.14 13.15
C TYR A 255 6.92 -13.86 11.81
N LEU A 256 6.71 -13.12 10.71
CA LEU A 256 6.57 -13.70 9.37
C LEU A 256 7.85 -14.31 8.81
N LYS A 257 9.02 -13.92 9.31
CA LYS A 257 10.31 -14.38 8.79
C LYS A 257 10.44 -15.90 8.80
N GLY A 258 10.90 -16.46 7.70
CA GLY A 258 11.07 -17.88 7.52
C GLY A 258 9.80 -18.65 7.13
N LYS A 259 8.65 -17.99 7.10
CA LYS A 259 7.38 -18.64 6.76
C LYS A 259 7.14 -18.69 5.25
N THR A 260 6.49 -19.77 4.82
CA THR A 260 6.01 -19.97 3.45
C THR A 260 4.57 -19.49 3.30
N ALA A 261 4.07 -19.42 2.04
CA ALA A 261 2.68 -19.08 1.76
C ALA A 261 1.69 -20.01 2.46
N ALA A 262 1.98 -21.32 2.50
CA ALA A 262 1.14 -22.30 3.18
C ALA A 262 1.08 -22.05 4.70
N GLN A 263 2.18 -21.65 5.30
CA GLN A 263 2.22 -21.31 6.73
C GLN A 263 1.47 -20.02 7.03
N LEU A 264 1.55 -19.01 6.15
CA LEU A 264 0.78 -17.77 6.30
C LEU A 264 -0.73 -18.04 6.22
N ALA A 265 -1.17 -18.87 5.27
CA ALA A 265 -2.59 -19.20 5.08
C ALA A 265 -3.22 -19.89 6.31
N HIS A 266 -2.42 -20.53 7.16
CA HIS A 266 -2.86 -21.24 8.36
C HIS A 266 -2.45 -20.54 9.66
N LEU A 267 -1.98 -19.30 9.57
CA LEU A 267 -1.59 -18.52 10.75
C LEU A 267 -2.82 -18.22 11.61
N PRO A 268 -2.82 -18.57 12.92
CA PRO A 268 -3.90 -18.16 13.80
C PRO A 268 -3.93 -16.64 13.97
N THR A 269 -5.12 -16.04 13.77
CA THR A 269 -5.34 -14.60 13.93
C THR A 269 -6.17 -14.26 15.17
N ASP A 270 -6.52 -15.26 15.96
CA ASP A 270 -7.37 -15.17 17.14
C ASP A 270 -6.62 -14.95 18.47
N GLY A 271 -5.31 -14.73 18.41
CA GLY A 271 -4.44 -14.57 19.59
C GLY A 271 -4.02 -15.87 20.24
N SER A 272 -4.33 -17.04 19.65
CA SER A 272 -3.98 -18.35 20.21
C SER A 272 -2.50 -18.71 20.07
N ASP A 273 -1.78 -18.08 19.15
CA ASP A 273 -0.34 -18.25 19.01
C ASP A 273 0.40 -17.40 20.03
N ALA A 274 1.01 -18.06 21.02
CA ALA A 274 1.67 -17.38 22.13
C ALA A 274 2.91 -16.56 21.69
N ASP A 275 3.66 -17.03 20.69
CA ASP A 275 4.85 -16.33 20.20
C ASP A 275 4.44 -15.03 19.47
N LEU A 276 3.40 -15.09 18.66
CA LEU A 276 2.84 -13.89 18.03
C LEU A 276 2.25 -12.94 19.06
N ALA A 277 1.45 -13.43 20.01
CA ALA A 277 0.81 -12.62 21.04
C ALA A 277 1.83 -11.87 21.92
N ALA A 278 3.02 -12.42 22.12
CA ALA A 278 4.11 -11.75 22.84
C ALA A 278 4.69 -10.54 22.06
N LEU A 279 4.52 -10.51 20.75
CA LEU A 279 5.04 -9.45 19.88
C LEU A 279 3.98 -8.45 19.45
N CYS A 280 2.72 -8.91 19.32
CA CYS A 280 1.65 -8.17 18.69
C CYS A 280 0.30 -8.62 19.25
N THR A 281 -0.51 -7.67 19.73
CA THR A 281 -1.86 -7.93 20.24
C THR A 281 -2.96 -7.21 19.47
N ILE A 282 -2.63 -6.52 18.38
CA ILE A 282 -3.65 -5.98 17.45
C ILE A 282 -4.25 -7.11 16.63
N ASP A 283 -5.42 -6.88 16.05
CA ASP A 283 -5.99 -7.79 15.07
C ASP A 283 -5.10 -7.80 13.81
N VAL A 284 -4.54 -8.96 13.52
CA VAL A 284 -3.61 -9.14 12.38
C VAL A 284 -4.27 -9.79 11.16
N THR A 285 -5.59 -9.97 11.16
CA THR A 285 -6.31 -10.65 10.08
C THR A 285 -6.05 -10.01 8.72
N ASP A 286 -6.16 -8.68 8.63
CA ASP A 286 -5.94 -7.97 7.37
C ASP A 286 -4.46 -7.90 7.00
N LEU A 287 -3.56 -7.76 7.98
CA LEU A 287 -2.12 -7.82 7.75
C LEU A 287 -1.70 -9.20 7.20
N GLU A 288 -2.26 -10.27 7.74
CA GLU A 288 -2.02 -11.63 7.27
C GLU A 288 -2.49 -11.80 5.82
N LYS A 289 -3.71 -11.36 5.49
CA LYS A 289 -4.22 -11.41 4.12
C LYS A 289 -3.39 -10.59 3.13
N ALA A 290 -2.95 -9.41 3.54
CA ALA A 290 -2.05 -8.59 2.73
C ALA A 290 -0.69 -9.27 2.53
N ALA A 291 -0.14 -9.90 3.56
CA ALA A 291 1.11 -10.67 3.48
C ALA A 291 0.99 -11.87 2.54
N GLU A 292 -0.11 -12.62 2.59
CA GLU A 292 -0.38 -13.71 1.64
C GLU A 292 -0.40 -13.21 0.20
N LYS A 293 -1.08 -12.09 -0.06
CA LYS A 293 -1.12 -11.46 -1.40
C LYS A 293 0.28 -11.04 -1.85
N ALA A 294 1.05 -10.42 -0.96
CA ALA A 294 2.43 -10.01 -1.25
C ALA A 294 3.31 -11.20 -1.65
N LEU A 295 3.18 -12.31 -0.95
CA LEU A 295 4.00 -13.50 -1.21
C LEU A 295 3.61 -14.23 -2.50
N LYS A 296 2.34 -14.16 -2.93
CA LYS A 296 1.87 -14.73 -4.20
C LYS A 296 2.33 -13.95 -5.43
N HIS A 297 2.59 -12.67 -5.28
CA HIS A 297 2.98 -11.76 -6.36
C HIS A 297 4.46 -11.35 -6.26
N ASN A 298 5.24 -12.17 -5.61
CA ASN A 298 6.68 -12.01 -5.45
C ASN A 298 7.45 -12.56 -6.66
#